data_ecdadba3d4b4cb93fcab7fab37b92991
#
_entry.id   ecdadba3d4b4cb93fcab7fab37b92991
#
_cell.length_a   1.000
_cell.length_b   1.000
_cell.length_c   1.000
_cell.angle_alpha   90.00
_cell.angle_beta   90.00
_cell.angle_gamma   90.00
#
_symmetry.space_group_name_H-M   'P 1'
#
loop_
_entity.id
_entity.type
_entity.pdbx_description
1 polymer ?
#
loop_
_entity_poly.entity_id
_entity_poly.type
_entity_poly.pdbx_seq_one_letter_code
_entity_poly.pdbx_strand_id
1 'polypeptide(L)'
;MLLGVVSAGFGLKGFLMPNDFVDGGAMGIALLTNHQTNFPLSLLIIVVNLPFLLLGMRQISLSFSLRSMVAIILLAIVVALVPYPMVTDDKLLVAIFGGFFLGLGIGFAIRGGGVIDGTEVLAIYLNRKSSLSVGDFILSFNIVIFSFAAYLISVEVALYSILTYLSASKTVDFILEGVEEFTGVTIISARSDQIKEMLQNKLGRGFTIYTGKRGFGKRGEASNTSDIIFTVITRLEVNRLTTEVEKIDRNAFMVMQSIKDTRGGMVKKLPLKKIKHPTLSD
;
A
#
# COMPACT_ATOMS: atom_id res chain seq x y z
N MET A 1 8.51 -7.54 -12.58
CA MET A 1 9.72 -6.73 -12.76
C MET A 1 9.78 -6.02 -14.11
N LEU A 2 9.78 -6.72 -15.26
CA LEU A 2 9.83 -6.07 -16.60
C LEU A 2 8.70 -5.07 -16.83
N LEU A 3 7.46 -5.43 -16.54
CA LEU A 3 6.31 -4.50 -16.61
C LEU A 3 6.53 -3.26 -15.72
N GLY A 4 7.13 -3.46 -14.56
CA GLY A 4 7.45 -2.36 -13.65
C GLY A 4 8.46 -1.38 -14.25
N VAL A 5 9.51 -1.90 -14.84
CA VAL A 5 10.56 -1.09 -15.49
C VAL A 5 10.00 -0.28 -16.66
N VAL A 6 9.18 -0.91 -17.52
CA VAL A 6 8.55 -0.22 -18.67
C VAL A 6 7.59 0.87 -18.19
N SER A 7 6.79 0.60 -17.15
CA SER A 7 5.87 1.57 -16.56
C SER A 7 6.62 2.76 -15.94
N ALA A 8 7.69 2.49 -15.14
CA ALA A 8 8.51 3.55 -14.56
C ALA A 8 9.20 4.40 -15.64
N GLY A 9 9.75 3.76 -16.68
CA GLY A 9 10.35 4.44 -17.82
C GLY A 9 9.37 5.36 -18.55
N PHE A 10 8.11 4.91 -18.70
CA PHE A 10 7.05 5.72 -19.29
C PHE A 10 6.67 6.90 -18.38
N GLY A 11 6.53 6.69 -17.07
CA GLY A 11 6.30 7.77 -16.10
C GLY A 11 7.41 8.83 -16.15
N LEU A 12 8.66 8.39 -16.19
CA LEU A 12 9.82 9.29 -16.23
C LEU A 12 9.91 10.08 -17.55
N LYS A 13 9.94 9.39 -18.69
CA LYS A 13 10.17 10.05 -20.00
C LYS A 13 8.91 10.63 -20.63
N GLY A 14 7.74 10.05 -20.39
CA GLY A 14 6.48 10.53 -20.95
C GLY A 14 5.87 11.70 -20.19
N PHE A 15 6.21 11.84 -18.91
CA PHE A 15 5.60 12.85 -18.04
C PHE A 15 6.60 13.72 -17.29
N LEU A 16 7.45 13.14 -16.42
CA LEU A 16 8.25 13.92 -15.47
C LEU A 16 9.37 14.69 -16.14
N MET A 17 10.25 14.00 -16.85
CA MET A 17 11.45 14.58 -17.45
C MET A 17 11.15 15.74 -18.42
N PRO A 18 10.14 15.66 -19.34
CA PRO A 18 9.84 16.76 -20.26
C PRO A 18 9.28 17.99 -19.57
N ASN A 19 8.77 17.87 -18.34
CA ASN A 19 8.16 18.93 -17.55
C ASN A 19 9.01 19.39 -16.35
N ASP A 20 10.27 18.95 -16.28
CA ASP A 20 11.23 19.25 -15.21
C ASP A 20 10.77 18.82 -13.81
N PHE A 21 9.82 17.87 -13.73
CA PHE A 21 9.34 17.38 -12.46
C PHE A 21 10.33 16.39 -11.85
N VAL A 22 10.45 16.47 -10.54
CA VAL A 22 11.36 15.65 -9.75
C VAL A 22 10.55 14.63 -8.96
N ASP A 23 11.07 13.41 -8.87
CA ASP A 23 10.54 12.39 -7.96
C ASP A 23 11.25 12.45 -6.60
N GLY A 24 10.83 11.58 -5.68
CA GLY A 24 11.54 11.33 -4.44
C GLY A 24 12.77 10.43 -4.63
N GLY A 25 13.52 10.25 -3.56
CA GLY A 25 14.57 9.24 -3.48
C GLY A 25 15.77 9.45 -4.40
N ALA A 26 16.44 8.35 -4.73
CA ALA A 26 17.59 8.35 -5.63
C ALA A 26 17.22 8.79 -7.04
N MET A 27 15.98 8.50 -7.47
CA MET A 27 15.48 8.96 -8.75
C MET A 27 15.37 10.49 -8.79
N GLY A 28 14.89 11.12 -7.70
CA GLY A 28 14.85 12.57 -7.58
C GLY A 28 16.23 13.21 -7.66
N ILE A 29 17.23 12.63 -6.99
CA ILE A 29 18.61 13.09 -7.09
C ILE A 29 19.12 12.99 -8.54
N ALA A 30 18.81 11.89 -9.24
CA ALA A 30 19.19 11.69 -10.62
C ALA A 30 18.54 12.72 -11.56
N LEU A 31 17.25 13.01 -11.39
CA LEU A 31 16.50 14.03 -12.16
C LEU A 31 17.04 15.44 -11.91
N LEU A 32 17.25 15.83 -10.65
CA LEU A 32 17.85 17.13 -10.30
C LEU A 32 19.26 17.29 -10.92
N THR A 33 20.06 16.23 -10.83
CA THR A 33 21.42 16.25 -11.42
C THR A 33 21.35 16.33 -12.94
N ASN A 34 20.44 15.61 -13.58
CA ASN A 34 20.19 15.68 -15.02
C ASN A 34 19.82 17.12 -15.45
N HIS A 35 18.89 17.75 -14.75
CA HIS A 35 18.45 19.12 -15.03
C HIS A 35 19.60 20.14 -14.93
N GLN A 36 20.48 19.99 -13.91
CA GLN A 36 21.57 20.94 -13.68
C GLN A 36 22.80 20.71 -14.59
N THR A 37 23.07 19.46 -14.97
CA THR A 37 24.32 19.09 -15.63
C THR A 37 24.16 18.64 -17.07
N ASN A 38 22.94 18.37 -17.51
CA ASN A 38 22.61 17.74 -18.80
C ASN A 38 23.26 16.36 -19.01
N PHE A 39 23.79 15.71 -17.96
CA PHE A 39 24.25 14.34 -18.06
C PHE A 39 23.08 13.40 -18.35
N PRO A 40 23.27 12.33 -19.16
CA PRO A 40 22.21 11.39 -19.49
C PRO A 40 21.55 10.79 -18.23
N LEU A 41 20.22 10.92 -18.11
CA LEU A 41 19.47 10.41 -16.97
C LEU A 41 19.71 8.90 -16.76
N SER A 42 19.84 8.14 -17.84
CA SER A 42 20.14 6.70 -17.79
C SER A 42 21.43 6.37 -17.04
N LEU A 43 22.48 7.17 -17.20
CA LEU A 43 23.73 7.02 -16.47
C LEU A 43 23.58 7.41 -15.01
N LEU A 44 22.89 8.51 -14.75
CA LEU A 44 22.65 9.02 -13.39
C LEU A 44 21.80 8.05 -12.56
N ILE A 45 20.80 7.40 -13.16
CA ILE A 45 20.02 6.34 -12.51
C ILE A 45 20.93 5.24 -11.95
N ILE A 46 21.93 4.80 -12.71
CA ILE A 46 22.85 3.75 -12.25
C ILE A 46 23.79 4.30 -11.17
N VAL A 47 24.44 5.43 -11.44
CA VAL A 47 25.48 6.00 -10.56
C VAL A 47 24.91 6.37 -9.19
N VAL A 48 23.76 7.04 -9.15
CA VAL A 48 23.13 7.48 -7.90
C VAL A 48 22.63 6.28 -7.07
N ASN A 49 22.14 5.22 -7.72
CA ASN A 49 21.65 4.03 -7.03
C ASN A 49 22.79 3.09 -6.57
N LEU A 50 23.98 3.16 -7.13
CA LEU A 50 25.08 2.24 -6.84
C LEU A 50 25.45 2.15 -5.34
N PRO A 51 25.62 3.25 -4.58
CA PRO A 51 25.94 3.18 -3.16
C PRO A 51 24.86 2.49 -2.34
N PHE A 52 23.59 2.69 -2.68
CA PHE A 52 22.46 2.06 -2.00
C PHE A 52 22.38 0.55 -2.30
N LEU A 53 22.68 0.13 -3.53
CA LEU A 53 22.78 -1.28 -3.89
C LEU A 53 23.90 -2.00 -3.13
N LEU A 54 25.06 -1.36 -3.01
CA LEU A 54 26.17 -1.90 -2.22
C LEU A 54 25.82 -2.03 -0.72
N LEU A 55 25.07 -1.05 -0.19
CA LEU A 55 24.54 -1.12 1.15
C LEU A 55 23.55 -2.30 1.29
N GLY A 56 22.67 -2.47 0.31
CA GLY A 56 21.68 -3.54 0.26
C GLY A 56 22.29 -4.95 0.28
N MET A 57 23.41 -5.14 -0.41
CA MET A 57 24.16 -6.42 -0.40
C MET A 57 24.58 -6.82 1.02
N ARG A 58 24.95 -5.83 1.84
CA ARG A 58 25.43 -6.06 3.22
C ARG A 58 24.29 -6.13 4.23
N GLN A 59 23.19 -5.42 4.00
CA GLN A 59 22.16 -5.21 5.01
C GLN A 59 20.88 -6.02 4.80
N ILE A 60 20.56 -6.41 3.57
CA ILE A 60 19.35 -7.16 3.24
C ILE A 60 19.72 -8.56 2.73
N SER A 61 20.10 -8.69 1.48
CA SER A 61 20.62 -9.93 0.90
C SER A 61 21.24 -9.69 -0.48
N LEU A 62 22.16 -10.58 -0.88
CA LEU A 62 22.78 -10.55 -2.20
C LEU A 62 21.74 -10.75 -3.32
N SER A 63 20.79 -11.67 -3.12
CA SER A 63 19.73 -11.96 -4.10
C SER A 63 18.81 -10.76 -4.34
N PHE A 64 18.43 -10.03 -3.30
CA PHE A 64 17.65 -8.80 -3.39
C PHE A 64 18.43 -7.73 -4.19
N SER A 65 19.68 -7.48 -3.81
CA SER A 65 20.50 -6.44 -4.46
C SER A 65 20.81 -6.76 -5.91
N LEU A 66 21.03 -8.03 -6.26
CA LEU A 66 21.20 -8.44 -7.66
C LEU A 66 19.94 -8.21 -8.49
N ARG A 67 18.75 -8.55 -7.95
CA ARG A 67 17.48 -8.28 -8.63
C ARG A 67 17.23 -6.78 -8.79
N SER A 68 17.54 -5.98 -7.77
CA SER A 68 17.45 -4.52 -7.84
C SER A 68 18.42 -3.94 -8.85
N MET A 69 19.66 -4.43 -8.89
CA MET A 69 20.65 -4.01 -9.88
C MET A 69 20.16 -4.30 -11.30
N VAL A 70 19.62 -5.49 -11.55
CA VAL A 70 19.03 -5.83 -12.86
C VAL A 70 17.88 -4.91 -13.20
N ALA A 71 16.97 -4.60 -12.24
CA ALA A 71 15.87 -3.69 -12.47
C ALA A 71 16.32 -2.27 -12.80
N ILE A 72 17.30 -1.74 -12.08
CA ILE A 72 17.86 -0.39 -12.28
C ILE A 72 18.59 -0.31 -13.62
N ILE A 73 19.37 -1.32 -14.00
CA ILE A 73 20.04 -1.37 -15.31
C ILE A 73 19.00 -1.44 -16.44
N LEU A 74 17.98 -2.28 -16.30
CA LEU A 74 16.91 -2.36 -17.29
C LEU A 74 16.14 -1.03 -17.39
N LEU A 75 15.88 -0.34 -16.28
CA LEU A 75 15.27 0.99 -16.30
C LEU A 75 16.16 2.00 -17.03
N ALA A 76 17.44 2.00 -16.75
CA ALA A 76 18.41 2.86 -17.45
C ALA A 76 18.42 2.59 -18.96
N ILE A 77 18.38 1.33 -19.38
CA ILE A 77 18.30 0.94 -20.80
C ILE A 77 16.97 1.42 -21.41
N VAL A 78 15.84 1.21 -20.74
CA VAL A 78 14.52 1.67 -21.22
C VAL A 78 14.51 3.20 -21.36
N VAL A 79 15.00 3.93 -20.37
CA VAL A 79 15.09 5.39 -20.41
C VAL A 79 16.03 5.87 -21.53
N ALA A 80 17.12 5.15 -21.81
CA ALA A 80 18.04 5.50 -22.88
C ALA A 80 17.47 5.23 -24.28
N LEU A 81 16.90 4.06 -24.49
CA LEU A 81 16.60 3.55 -25.84
C LEU A 81 15.14 3.73 -26.27
N VAL A 82 14.18 3.73 -25.34
CA VAL A 82 12.77 3.84 -25.72
C VAL A 82 12.37 5.31 -25.93
N PRO A 83 11.95 5.68 -27.15
CA PRO A 83 11.51 7.04 -27.44
C PRO A 83 10.06 7.25 -27.00
N TYR A 84 9.83 7.45 -25.69
CA TYR A 84 8.52 7.82 -25.21
C TYR A 84 8.17 9.25 -25.65
N PRO A 85 7.01 9.47 -26.27
CA PRO A 85 6.56 10.83 -26.58
C PRO A 85 6.15 11.53 -25.28
N MET A 86 6.30 12.85 -25.24
CA MET A 86 5.66 13.69 -24.22
C MET A 86 4.14 13.53 -24.32
N VAL A 87 3.48 13.15 -23.24
CA VAL A 87 2.04 12.83 -23.25
C VAL A 87 1.21 14.10 -23.08
N THR A 88 1.63 14.99 -22.19
CA THR A 88 0.94 16.24 -21.87
C THR A 88 1.91 17.23 -21.22
N ASP A 89 1.59 18.51 -21.33
CA ASP A 89 2.25 19.63 -20.66
C ASP A 89 1.41 20.20 -19.50
N ASP A 90 0.19 19.67 -19.28
CA ASP A 90 -0.63 20.01 -18.13
C ASP A 90 0.03 19.50 -16.86
N LYS A 91 0.51 20.42 -16.04
CA LYS A 91 1.30 20.14 -14.83
C LYS A 91 0.56 19.24 -13.84
N LEU A 92 -0.77 19.39 -13.71
CA LEU A 92 -1.57 18.56 -12.81
C LEU A 92 -1.68 17.12 -13.34
N LEU A 93 -1.93 16.96 -14.63
CA LEU A 93 -1.97 15.64 -15.27
C LEU A 93 -0.60 14.96 -15.22
N VAL A 94 0.48 15.72 -15.45
CA VAL A 94 1.86 15.21 -15.31
C VAL A 94 2.11 14.71 -13.91
N ALA A 95 1.75 15.47 -12.87
CA ALA A 95 1.97 15.07 -11.49
C ALA A 95 1.19 13.80 -11.15
N ILE A 96 -0.09 13.74 -11.49
CA ILE A 96 -0.94 12.60 -11.14
C ILE A 96 -0.57 11.35 -11.94
N PHE A 97 -0.55 11.44 -13.27
CA PHE A 97 -0.31 10.26 -14.12
C PHE A 97 1.15 9.86 -14.18
N GLY A 98 2.08 10.82 -14.16
CA GLY A 98 3.50 10.53 -14.03
C GLY A 98 3.81 9.76 -12.75
N GLY A 99 3.27 10.25 -11.62
CA GLY A 99 3.36 9.56 -10.33
C GLY A 99 2.68 8.18 -10.34
N PHE A 100 1.50 8.06 -10.97
CA PHE A 100 0.81 6.77 -11.11
C PHE A 100 1.65 5.73 -11.85
N PHE A 101 2.17 6.05 -13.05
CA PHE A 101 2.98 5.11 -13.82
C PHE A 101 4.30 4.80 -13.14
N LEU A 102 4.91 5.77 -12.47
CA LEU A 102 6.11 5.55 -11.67
C LEU A 102 5.83 4.64 -10.48
N GLY A 103 4.74 4.89 -9.74
CA GLY A 103 4.31 4.06 -8.61
C GLY A 103 3.95 2.64 -9.02
N LEU A 104 3.29 2.44 -10.18
CA LEU A 104 3.10 1.11 -10.78
C LEU A 104 4.44 0.41 -11.00
N GLY A 105 5.41 1.15 -11.53
CA GLY A 105 6.76 0.66 -11.79
C GLY A 105 7.44 0.17 -10.52
N ILE A 106 7.47 1.01 -9.49
CA ILE A 106 8.04 0.72 -8.17
C ILE A 106 7.32 -0.48 -7.53
N GLY A 107 5.99 -0.46 -7.47
CA GLY A 107 5.20 -1.53 -6.87
C GLY A 107 5.43 -2.90 -7.52
N PHE A 108 5.49 -2.97 -8.86
CA PHE A 108 5.80 -4.21 -9.56
C PHE A 108 7.26 -4.65 -9.40
N ALA A 109 8.21 -3.72 -9.23
CA ALA A 109 9.59 -4.08 -8.94
C ALA A 109 9.71 -4.73 -7.56
N ILE A 110 9.06 -4.15 -6.54
CA ILE A 110 9.04 -4.67 -5.17
C ILE A 110 8.35 -6.05 -5.14
N ARG A 111 7.20 -6.24 -5.81
CA ARG A 111 6.58 -7.57 -5.96
C ARG A 111 7.46 -8.57 -6.68
N GLY A 112 8.35 -8.10 -7.55
CA GLY A 112 9.37 -8.91 -8.23
C GLY A 112 10.59 -9.24 -7.34
N GLY A 113 10.60 -8.76 -6.09
CA GLY A 113 11.65 -9.00 -5.11
C GLY A 113 12.90 -8.14 -5.28
N GLY A 114 12.78 -6.96 -5.90
CA GLY A 114 13.80 -5.93 -6.01
C GLY A 114 13.20 -4.53 -5.92
N VAL A 115 14.03 -3.50 -6.01
CA VAL A 115 13.63 -2.09 -6.05
C VAL A 115 14.23 -1.40 -7.27
N ILE A 116 13.66 -0.30 -7.70
CA ILE A 116 14.20 0.58 -8.75
C ILE A 116 14.65 1.94 -8.18
N ASP A 117 14.40 2.17 -6.90
CA ASP A 117 14.92 3.28 -6.12
C ASP A 117 15.68 2.77 -4.89
N GLY A 118 16.95 3.18 -4.76
CA GLY A 118 17.84 2.69 -3.71
C GLY A 118 17.62 3.32 -2.33
N THR A 119 16.93 4.45 -2.23
CA THR A 119 16.74 5.12 -0.93
C THR A 119 15.91 4.31 0.04
N GLU A 120 15.04 3.42 -0.45
CA GLU A 120 14.30 2.47 0.39
C GLU A 120 15.27 1.56 1.18
N VAL A 121 16.37 1.15 0.55
CA VAL A 121 17.42 0.35 1.20
C VAL A 121 18.08 1.13 2.34
N LEU A 122 18.40 2.41 2.09
CA LEU A 122 18.98 3.29 3.11
C LEU A 122 17.99 3.50 4.26
N ALA A 123 16.71 3.74 3.96
CA ALA A 123 15.67 3.92 4.98
C ALA A 123 15.51 2.67 5.87
N ILE A 124 15.52 1.47 5.29
CA ILE A 124 15.48 0.20 6.03
C ILE A 124 16.73 0.06 6.95
N TYR A 125 17.91 0.41 6.44
CA TYR A 125 19.15 0.37 7.22
C TYR A 125 19.12 1.31 8.42
N LEU A 126 18.67 2.55 8.21
CA LEU A 126 18.57 3.56 9.26
C LEU A 126 17.49 3.23 10.31
N ASN A 127 16.36 2.70 9.88
CA ASN A 127 15.31 2.22 10.77
C ASN A 127 15.81 1.15 11.76
N ARG A 128 16.70 0.24 11.33
CA ARG A 128 17.31 -0.77 12.24
C ARG A 128 18.20 -0.17 13.32
N LYS A 129 18.66 1.07 13.15
CA LYS A 129 19.57 1.77 14.08
C LYS A 129 18.91 2.87 14.88
N SER A 130 17.65 3.18 14.62
CA SER A 130 16.90 4.23 15.28
C SER A 130 15.47 3.78 15.59
N SER A 131 14.75 4.61 16.37
CA SER A 131 13.33 4.41 16.69
C SER A 131 12.38 4.97 15.62
N LEU A 132 12.91 5.64 14.58
CA LEU A 132 12.11 6.21 13.50
C LEU A 132 11.67 5.13 12.52
N SER A 133 10.49 5.27 11.94
CA SER A 133 9.98 4.35 10.94
C SER A 133 10.72 4.50 9.59
N VAL A 134 10.62 3.48 8.73
CA VAL A 134 11.14 3.57 7.34
C VAL A 134 10.50 4.74 6.60
N GLY A 135 9.21 4.98 6.81
CA GLY A 135 8.48 6.09 6.20
C GLY A 135 8.99 7.47 6.64
N ASP A 136 9.37 7.61 7.92
CA ASP A 136 9.93 8.88 8.42
C ASP A 136 11.26 9.22 7.74
N PHE A 137 12.12 8.23 7.49
CA PHE A 137 13.36 8.43 6.75
C PHE A 137 13.11 8.80 5.30
N ILE A 138 12.22 8.07 4.60
CA ILE A 138 11.85 8.38 3.21
C ILE A 138 11.28 9.80 3.12
N LEU A 139 10.39 10.18 4.02
CA LEU A 139 9.83 11.52 4.08
C LEU A 139 10.92 12.59 4.30
N SER A 140 11.86 12.33 5.23
CA SER A 140 12.97 13.25 5.51
C SER A 140 13.86 13.45 4.27
N PHE A 141 14.22 12.39 3.57
CA PHE A 141 14.98 12.48 2.32
C PHE A 141 14.22 13.27 1.25
N ASN A 142 12.93 13.02 1.10
CA ASN A 142 12.12 13.69 0.11
C ASN A 142 11.93 15.19 0.42
N ILE A 143 11.81 15.58 1.70
CA ILE A 143 11.79 17.00 2.09
C ILE A 143 13.08 17.69 1.62
N VAL A 144 14.23 17.06 1.81
CA VAL A 144 15.51 17.62 1.37
C VAL A 144 15.54 17.76 -0.15
N ILE A 145 15.16 16.69 -0.89
CA ILE A 145 15.16 16.68 -2.36
C ILE A 145 14.22 17.76 -2.91
N PHE A 146 12.99 17.84 -2.41
CA PHE A 146 12.03 18.85 -2.88
C PHE A 146 12.42 20.28 -2.47
N SER A 147 13.13 20.47 -1.35
CA SER A 147 13.70 21.76 -1.00
C SER A 147 14.79 22.19 -2.00
N PHE A 148 15.64 21.26 -2.43
CA PHE A 148 16.59 21.51 -3.52
C PHE A 148 15.89 21.76 -4.85
N ALA A 149 14.82 21.04 -5.18
CA ALA A 149 14.02 21.29 -6.38
C ALA A 149 13.40 22.70 -6.37
N ALA A 150 12.88 23.14 -5.21
CA ALA A 150 12.34 24.50 -5.05
C ALA A 150 13.40 25.59 -5.27
N TYR A 151 14.63 25.35 -4.81
CA TYR A 151 15.74 26.29 -4.93
C TYR A 151 16.35 26.30 -6.34
N LEU A 152 16.55 25.12 -6.95
CA LEU A 152 17.28 24.98 -8.21
C LEU A 152 16.41 25.16 -9.44
N ILE A 153 15.11 24.85 -9.35
CA ILE A 153 14.18 24.94 -10.48
C ILE A 153 13.10 25.99 -10.18
N SER A 154 12.12 25.66 -9.35
CA SER A 154 11.11 26.60 -8.86
C SER A 154 10.27 25.98 -7.74
N VAL A 155 9.65 26.82 -6.91
CA VAL A 155 8.69 26.40 -5.88
C VAL A 155 7.49 25.68 -6.50
N GLU A 156 7.03 26.11 -7.65
CA GLU A 156 5.91 25.50 -8.37
C GLU A 156 6.24 24.04 -8.76
N VAL A 157 7.42 23.82 -9.36
CA VAL A 157 7.89 22.46 -9.71
C VAL A 157 8.01 21.59 -8.47
N ALA A 158 8.54 22.11 -7.37
CA ALA A 158 8.63 21.34 -6.12
C ALA A 158 7.26 20.93 -5.58
N LEU A 159 6.26 21.81 -5.62
CA LEU A 159 4.89 21.48 -5.18
C LEU A 159 4.24 20.40 -6.06
N TYR A 160 4.39 20.49 -7.37
CA TYR A 160 3.91 19.43 -8.27
C TYR A 160 4.70 18.12 -8.10
N SER A 161 6.00 18.19 -7.80
CA SER A 161 6.83 17.03 -7.50
C SER A 161 6.38 16.32 -6.21
N ILE A 162 5.98 17.07 -5.18
CA ILE A 162 5.34 16.52 -3.98
C ILE A 162 4.04 15.79 -4.35
N LEU A 163 3.20 16.37 -5.22
CA LEU A 163 1.98 15.74 -5.68
C LEU A 163 2.27 14.47 -6.50
N THR A 164 3.32 14.49 -7.34
CA THR A 164 3.80 13.30 -8.07
C THR A 164 4.18 12.18 -7.10
N TYR A 165 4.97 12.51 -6.08
CA TYR A 165 5.38 11.56 -5.04
C TYR A 165 4.17 10.98 -4.28
N LEU A 166 3.18 11.80 -3.92
CA LEU A 166 1.96 11.33 -3.26
C LEU A 166 1.17 10.38 -4.16
N SER A 167 1.04 10.68 -5.45
CA SER A 167 0.40 9.80 -6.43
C SER A 167 1.15 8.48 -6.57
N ALA A 168 2.49 8.53 -6.67
CA ALA A 168 3.33 7.34 -6.76
C ALA A 168 3.21 6.49 -5.50
N SER A 169 3.33 7.07 -4.31
CA SER A 169 3.21 6.38 -3.02
C SER A 169 1.87 5.66 -2.89
N LYS A 170 0.76 6.33 -3.20
CA LYS A 170 -0.58 5.72 -3.15
C LYS A 170 -0.73 4.57 -4.15
N THR A 171 -0.11 4.70 -5.31
CA THR A 171 -0.12 3.63 -6.32
C THR A 171 0.73 2.43 -5.88
N VAL A 172 1.89 2.68 -5.26
CA VAL A 172 2.72 1.61 -4.66
C VAL A 172 1.93 0.87 -3.58
N ASP A 173 1.30 1.60 -2.64
CA ASP A 173 0.46 1.01 -1.59
C ASP A 173 -0.62 0.11 -2.22
N PHE A 174 -1.33 0.62 -3.24
CA PHE A 174 -2.35 -0.14 -3.96
C PHE A 174 -1.80 -1.42 -4.62
N ILE A 175 -0.61 -1.34 -5.23
CA ILE A 175 0.02 -2.51 -5.86
C ILE A 175 0.50 -3.51 -4.82
N LEU A 176 1.04 -3.08 -3.69
CA LEU A 176 1.59 -3.97 -2.66
C LEU A 176 0.52 -4.59 -1.76
N GLU A 177 -0.38 -3.77 -1.27
CA GLU A 177 -1.41 -4.18 -0.31
C GLU A 177 -2.70 -4.64 -1.02
N GLY A 178 -2.93 -4.15 -2.25
CA GLY A 178 -4.18 -4.41 -2.98
C GLY A 178 -5.35 -3.57 -2.43
N VAL A 179 -6.55 -3.93 -2.85
CA VAL A 179 -7.77 -3.44 -2.21
C VAL A 179 -7.97 -4.30 -0.96
N GLU A 180 -8.07 -3.68 0.21
CA GLU A 180 -8.45 -4.38 1.43
C GLU A 180 -9.80 -5.06 1.22
N GLU A 181 -9.75 -6.38 1.02
CA GLU A 181 -10.96 -7.14 0.67
C GLU A 181 -11.79 -7.53 1.89
N PHE A 182 -11.17 -7.57 3.08
CA PHE A 182 -11.79 -8.12 4.28
C PHE A 182 -11.92 -7.09 5.39
N THR A 183 -13.06 -7.20 6.10
CA THR A 183 -13.36 -6.42 7.29
C THR A 183 -13.69 -7.37 8.43
N GLY A 184 -12.97 -7.26 9.53
CA GLY A 184 -13.31 -7.90 10.79
C GLY A 184 -14.38 -7.09 11.48
N VAL A 185 -15.48 -7.73 11.84
CA VAL A 185 -16.59 -7.09 12.53
C VAL A 185 -16.78 -7.75 13.88
N THR A 186 -16.64 -6.95 14.94
CA THR A 186 -16.96 -7.34 16.30
C THR A 186 -18.36 -6.82 16.63
N ILE A 187 -19.28 -7.69 17.06
CA ILE A 187 -20.67 -7.35 17.35
C ILE A 187 -20.96 -7.68 18.81
N ILE A 188 -21.46 -6.70 19.55
CA ILE A 188 -21.89 -6.83 20.94
C ILE A 188 -23.37 -6.42 21.01
N SER A 189 -24.22 -7.37 21.39
CA SER A 189 -25.67 -7.17 21.42
C SER A 189 -26.34 -7.99 22.54
N ALA A 190 -27.43 -7.49 23.07
CA ALA A 190 -28.29 -8.26 23.97
C ALA A 190 -29.01 -9.40 23.23
N ARG A 191 -29.09 -9.32 21.89
CA ARG A 191 -29.75 -10.33 21.03
C ARG A 191 -28.71 -11.14 20.24
N SER A 192 -27.62 -11.52 20.92
CA SER A 192 -26.49 -12.23 20.28
C SER A 192 -26.94 -13.53 19.59
N ASP A 193 -27.88 -14.29 20.16
CA ASP A 193 -28.32 -15.56 19.59
C ASP A 193 -29.04 -15.38 18.25
N GLN A 194 -29.89 -14.36 18.11
CA GLN A 194 -30.55 -14.04 16.84
C GLN A 194 -29.57 -13.58 15.79
N ILE A 195 -28.50 -12.87 16.20
CA ILE A 195 -27.42 -12.43 15.28
C ILE A 195 -26.59 -13.62 14.81
N LYS A 196 -26.28 -14.59 15.71
CA LYS A 196 -25.59 -15.83 15.34
C LYS A 196 -26.39 -16.61 14.30
N GLU A 197 -27.70 -16.77 14.53
CA GLU A 197 -28.58 -17.45 13.59
C GLU A 197 -28.64 -16.72 12.23
N MET A 198 -28.72 -15.42 12.22
CA MET A 198 -28.71 -14.60 11.02
C MET A 198 -27.39 -14.75 10.25
N LEU A 199 -26.23 -14.70 10.94
CA LEU A 199 -24.93 -14.90 10.34
C LEU A 199 -24.80 -16.27 9.68
N GLN A 200 -25.27 -17.32 10.38
CA GLN A 200 -25.21 -18.70 9.90
C GLN A 200 -26.18 -18.95 8.74
N ASN A 201 -27.46 -18.64 8.94
CA ASN A 201 -28.52 -19.08 8.03
C ASN A 201 -28.76 -18.11 6.87
N LYS A 202 -28.58 -16.81 7.09
CA LYS A 202 -28.87 -15.78 6.08
C LYS A 202 -27.65 -15.29 5.33
N LEU A 203 -26.51 -15.14 6.02
CA LEU A 203 -25.28 -14.66 5.41
C LEU A 203 -24.31 -15.78 5.04
N GLY A 204 -24.44 -16.98 5.66
CA GLY A 204 -23.54 -18.12 5.42
C GLY A 204 -22.10 -17.81 5.81
N ARG A 205 -21.89 -17.07 6.91
CA ARG A 205 -20.59 -16.63 7.37
C ARG A 205 -20.19 -17.34 8.65
N GLY A 206 -18.89 -17.74 8.69
CA GLY A 206 -18.29 -18.22 9.92
C GLY A 206 -18.11 -17.07 10.92
N PHE A 207 -18.25 -17.38 12.20
CA PHE A 207 -17.99 -16.44 13.27
C PHE A 207 -17.38 -17.14 14.48
N THR A 208 -16.70 -16.37 15.30
CA THR A 208 -16.14 -16.81 16.59
C THR A 208 -16.87 -16.08 17.70
N ILE A 209 -17.12 -16.76 18.80
CA ILE A 209 -17.75 -16.20 20.00
C ILE A 209 -16.68 -16.04 21.07
N TYR A 210 -16.56 -14.83 21.61
CA TYR A 210 -15.80 -14.56 22.81
C TYR A 210 -16.78 -14.28 23.94
N THR A 211 -16.59 -14.94 25.07
CA THR A 211 -17.38 -14.66 26.27
C THR A 211 -16.72 -13.54 27.05
N GLY A 212 -17.39 -12.41 27.16
CA GLY A 212 -16.90 -11.24 27.89
C GLY A 212 -17.79 -10.89 29.09
N LYS A 213 -17.24 -10.12 30.02
CA LYS A 213 -18.04 -9.47 31.07
C LYS A 213 -18.40 -8.07 30.66
N ARG A 214 -19.65 -7.66 30.84
CA ARG A 214 -20.06 -6.27 30.61
C ARG A 214 -19.41 -5.39 31.66
N GLY A 215 -18.71 -4.35 31.20
CA GLY A 215 -18.21 -3.26 32.02
C GLY A 215 -19.27 -2.14 32.20
N PHE A 216 -18.78 -0.92 32.37
CA PHE A 216 -19.63 0.27 32.47
C PHE A 216 -20.26 0.60 31.12
N GLY A 217 -21.56 0.80 31.05
CA GLY A 217 -22.32 1.18 29.86
C GLY A 217 -23.57 1.94 30.18
N LYS A 218 -24.25 2.48 29.15
CA LYS A 218 -25.43 3.35 29.24
C LYS A 218 -26.61 2.79 30.08
N ARG A 219 -26.64 1.47 30.35
CA ARG A 219 -27.70 0.78 31.10
C ARG A 219 -27.33 0.38 32.54
N GLY A 220 -26.14 0.77 33.03
CA GLY A 220 -25.77 0.57 34.43
C GLY A 220 -25.57 -0.87 34.92
N GLU A 221 -25.79 -1.87 34.08
CA GLU A 221 -25.69 -3.28 34.46
C GLU A 221 -24.25 -3.79 34.31
N ALA A 222 -23.58 -3.98 35.42
CA ALA A 222 -22.14 -4.31 35.48
C ALA A 222 -21.84 -5.82 35.63
N SER A 223 -22.79 -6.74 35.49
CA SER A 223 -22.54 -8.09 36.02
C SER A 223 -22.89 -9.29 35.11
N ASN A 224 -23.36 -9.11 33.90
CA ASN A 224 -23.73 -10.24 33.04
C ASN A 224 -22.68 -10.55 31.99
N THR A 225 -22.37 -11.84 31.85
CA THR A 225 -21.61 -12.35 30.70
C THR A 225 -22.32 -12.00 29.39
N SER A 226 -21.60 -11.54 28.40
CA SER A 226 -22.11 -11.21 27.08
C SER A 226 -21.29 -11.91 26.02
N ASP A 227 -21.99 -12.52 25.06
CA ASP A 227 -21.32 -13.05 23.89
C ASP A 227 -20.92 -11.90 22.95
N ILE A 228 -19.65 -11.88 22.61
CA ILE A 228 -19.05 -10.99 21.63
C ILE A 228 -18.85 -11.82 20.38
N ILE A 229 -19.50 -11.43 19.29
CA ILE A 229 -19.43 -12.15 18.03
C ILE A 229 -18.35 -11.47 17.17
N PHE A 230 -17.37 -12.23 16.72
CA PHE A 230 -16.38 -11.79 15.74
C PHE A 230 -16.58 -12.54 14.42
N THR A 231 -16.70 -11.81 13.33
CA THR A 231 -16.81 -12.36 11.98
C THR A 231 -15.95 -11.59 11.01
N VAL A 232 -15.45 -12.29 9.98
CA VAL A 232 -14.69 -11.68 8.88
C VAL A 232 -15.53 -11.76 7.62
N ILE A 233 -15.78 -10.61 7.02
CA ILE A 233 -16.59 -10.47 5.81
C ILE A 233 -15.85 -9.65 4.75
N THR A 234 -16.31 -9.69 3.52
CA THR A 234 -15.78 -8.80 2.48
C THR A 234 -16.29 -7.37 2.69
N ARG A 235 -15.52 -6.39 2.27
CA ARG A 235 -15.91 -4.97 2.36
C ARG A 235 -17.27 -4.68 1.70
N LEU A 236 -17.60 -5.40 0.64
CA LEU A 236 -18.90 -5.27 -0.07
C LEU A 236 -20.08 -5.76 0.76
N GLU A 237 -19.85 -6.63 1.75
CA GLU A 237 -20.90 -7.20 2.58
C GLU A 237 -21.16 -6.41 3.86
N VAL A 238 -20.31 -5.43 4.19
CA VAL A 238 -20.44 -4.61 5.40
C VAL A 238 -21.82 -3.98 5.50
N ASN A 239 -22.28 -3.31 4.44
CA ASN A 239 -23.61 -2.66 4.44
C ASN A 239 -24.74 -3.65 4.64
N ARG A 240 -24.63 -4.84 4.03
CA ARG A 240 -25.64 -5.90 4.19
C ARG A 240 -25.67 -6.43 5.62
N LEU A 241 -24.49 -6.70 6.21
CA LEU A 241 -24.38 -7.13 7.60
C LEU A 241 -24.96 -6.09 8.54
N THR A 242 -24.56 -4.83 8.40
CA THR A 242 -25.05 -3.72 9.24
C THR A 242 -26.58 -3.63 9.21
N THR A 243 -27.17 -3.64 8.01
CA THR A 243 -28.62 -3.59 7.83
C THR A 243 -29.33 -4.77 8.50
N GLU A 244 -28.78 -5.97 8.41
CA GLU A 244 -29.40 -7.15 9.01
C GLU A 244 -29.24 -7.18 10.54
N VAL A 245 -28.11 -6.70 11.07
CA VAL A 245 -27.93 -6.55 12.53
C VAL A 245 -28.89 -5.50 13.09
N GLU A 246 -29.02 -4.34 12.43
CA GLU A 246 -29.93 -3.26 12.84
C GLU A 246 -31.41 -3.68 12.87
N LYS A 247 -31.83 -4.59 11.98
CA LYS A 247 -33.18 -5.17 12.00
C LYS A 247 -33.42 -6.01 13.25
N ILE A 248 -32.37 -6.65 13.78
CA ILE A 248 -32.46 -7.49 14.99
C ILE A 248 -32.32 -6.62 16.24
N ASP A 249 -31.31 -5.80 16.31
CA ASP A 249 -31.03 -4.92 17.45
C ASP A 249 -30.43 -3.58 16.97
N ARG A 250 -31.23 -2.52 16.98
CA ARG A 250 -30.81 -1.17 16.65
C ARG A 250 -29.77 -0.58 17.60
N ASN A 251 -29.59 -1.16 18.78
CA ASN A 251 -28.63 -0.75 19.78
C ASN A 251 -27.40 -1.66 19.80
N ALA A 252 -27.26 -2.56 18.84
CA ALA A 252 -26.04 -3.37 18.71
C ALA A 252 -24.82 -2.47 18.54
N PHE A 253 -23.77 -2.76 19.30
CA PHE A 253 -22.47 -2.09 19.14
C PHE A 253 -21.62 -2.90 18.18
N MET A 254 -21.20 -2.27 17.08
CA MET A 254 -20.38 -2.88 16.05
C MET A 254 -19.08 -2.12 15.91
N VAL A 255 -17.94 -2.84 15.96
CA VAL A 255 -16.62 -2.32 15.66
C VAL A 255 -16.14 -2.99 14.37
N MET A 256 -15.72 -2.17 13.41
CA MET A 256 -15.21 -2.62 12.12
C MET A 256 -13.75 -2.26 12.02
N GLN A 257 -12.91 -3.24 11.63
CA GLN A 257 -11.50 -3.04 11.42
C GLN A 257 -11.07 -3.68 10.10
N SER A 258 -10.20 -3.02 9.37
CA SER A 258 -9.65 -3.57 8.14
C SER A 258 -8.70 -4.73 8.45
N ILE A 259 -8.80 -5.80 7.67
CA ILE A 259 -7.94 -6.99 7.79
C ILE A 259 -7.14 -7.11 6.50
N LYS A 260 -5.82 -6.94 6.60
CA LYS A 260 -4.92 -6.97 5.45
C LYS A 260 -4.71 -8.38 4.87
N ASP A 261 -4.68 -9.41 5.72
CA ASP A 261 -4.47 -10.79 5.28
C ASP A 261 -5.23 -11.77 6.17
N THR A 262 -5.84 -12.79 5.56
CA THR A 262 -6.52 -13.88 6.24
C THR A 262 -6.08 -15.22 5.66
N ARG A 263 -5.71 -16.17 6.52
CA ARG A 263 -5.37 -17.54 6.10
C ARG A 263 -6.27 -18.53 6.82
N GLY A 264 -6.93 -19.39 6.06
CA GLY A 264 -7.84 -20.40 6.58
C GLY A 264 -9.23 -19.87 6.96
N GLY A 265 -10.04 -20.70 7.63
CA GLY A 265 -11.40 -20.37 8.05
C GLY A 265 -12.43 -20.30 6.91
N MET A 266 -13.69 -20.01 7.28
CA MET A 266 -14.82 -19.89 6.35
C MET A 266 -14.99 -18.46 5.81
N VAL A 267 -13.92 -17.90 5.23
CA VAL A 267 -13.95 -16.55 4.65
C VAL A 267 -14.70 -16.52 3.31
N LYS A 268 -14.74 -17.63 2.57
CA LYS A 268 -15.53 -17.77 1.34
C LYS A 268 -16.94 -18.27 1.67
N LYS A 269 -17.97 -17.73 0.99
CA LYS A 269 -19.35 -18.22 1.11
C LYS A 269 -19.40 -19.72 0.84
N LEU A 270 -19.85 -20.51 1.80
CA LEU A 270 -20.32 -21.84 1.51
C LEU A 270 -21.69 -21.75 0.80
N PRO A 271 -21.93 -22.50 -0.28
CA PRO A 271 -23.26 -22.58 -0.86
C PRO A 271 -24.20 -23.14 0.20
N LEU A 272 -25.26 -22.42 0.51
CA LEU A 272 -26.26 -22.73 1.56
C LEU A 272 -26.88 -24.15 1.51
N LYS A 273 -26.67 -24.89 0.42
CA LYS A 273 -27.21 -26.24 0.20
C LYS A 273 -26.42 -27.40 0.83
N LYS A 274 -25.35 -27.17 1.58
CA LYS A 274 -24.47 -28.23 2.12
C LYS A 274 -24.20 -28.20 3.63
N ILE A 275 -25.03 -27.55 4.41
CA ILE A 275 -24.95 -27.67 5.88
C ILE A 275 -25.79 -28.92 6.28
N LYS A 276 -25.22 -30.10 6.15
CA LYS A 276 -25.68 -31.25 6.95
C LYS A 276 -25.18 -30.99 8.37
N HIS A 277 -26.13 -30.83 9.32
CA HIS A 277 -25.81 -30.82 10.73
C HIS A 277 -24.98 -32.06 11.06
N PRO A 278 -23.83 -31.96 11.75
CA PRO A 278 -23.26 -33.11 12.42
C PRO A 278 -24.23 -33.50 13.51
N THR A 279 -24.86 -34.65 13.34
CA THR A 279 -25.56 -35.32 14.43
C THR A 279 -24.52 -35.56 15.53
N LEU A 280 -24.72 -34.91 16.68
CA LEU A 280 -24.10 -35.30 17.93
C LEU A 280 -24.60 -36.74 18.25
N SER A 281 -23.78 -37.71 17.96
CA SER A 281 -23.93 -39.06 18.48
C SER A 281 -22.56 -39.53 18.98
N ASP A 282 -22.57 -39.70 20.32
CA ASP A 282 -21.66 -40.44 21.18
C ASP A 282 -20.23 -39.95 21.30
#